data_2467ab92b8f43c41da4461e280c1cef3
#
_entry.id   2467ab92b8f43c41da4461e280c1cef3
#
_cell.length_a   1.000
_cell.length_b   1.000
_cell.length_c   1.000
_cell.angle_alpha   90.00
_cell.angle_beta   90.00
_cell.angle_gamma   90.00
#
_symmetry.space_group_name_H-M   'P 1'
#
loop_
_entity.id
_entity.type
_entity.pdbx_description
1 polymer ?
#
loop_
_entity_poly.entity_id
_entity_poly.type
_entity_poly.pdbx_seq_one_letter_code
_entity_poly.pdbx_strand_id
1 'polypeptide(L)'
;MEWTIQAGTSVFEQLRTQVIEAVRDGRLATWAKLPTVRGLADELGIAPNTVAKAYRLLETDGVIETRGRAGTFVSAHGDAIDRQAQLAAAAYADRIRDLGVSPEDAVALVEAALRA
;
A
#
# COMPACT_ATOMS: atom_id res chain seq x y z
N MET A 1 -6.91 -1.64 6.14
CA MET A 1 -7.63 -2.23 4.99
C MET A 1 -8.43 -3.42 5.46
N GLU A 2 -9.63 -3.55 4.99
CA GLU A 2 -10.46 -4.71 5.30
C GLU A 2 -10.28 -5.80 4.24
N TRP A 3 -10.11 -7.03 4.70
CA TRP A 3 -9.89 -8.18 3.83
C TRP A 3 -11.14 -9.05 3.81
N THR A 4 -11.55 -9.50 2.63
CA THR A 4 -12.69 -10.39 2.47
C THR A 4 -12.25 -11.68 1.78
N ILE A 5 -12.35 -12.80 2.48
CA ILE A 5 -11.98 -14.12 1.95
C ILE A 5 -13.24 -14.95 1.78
N GLN A 6 -13.44 -15.46 0.57
CA GLN A 6 -14.59 -16.32 0.24
C GLN A 6 -14.14 -17.74 -0.07
N ALA A 7 -14.96 -18.71 0.34
CA ALA A 7 -14.73 -20.11 0.01
C ALA A 7 -14.98 -20.36 -1.50
N GLY A 8 -14.33 -21.38 -2.04
CA GLY A 8 -14.56 -21.82 -3.42
C GLY A 8 -13.69 -21.19 -4.48
N THR A 9 -12.91 -20.16 -4.14
CA THR A 9 -11.92 -19.54 -5.02
C THR A 9 -10.55 -19.59 -4.37
N SER A 10 -9.49 -19.47 -5.18
CA SER A 10 -8.12 -19.45 -4.68
C SER A 10 -7.92 -18.26 -3.75
N VAL A 11 -7.50 -18.54 -2.51
CA VAL A 11 -7.31 -17.51 -1.49
C VAL A 11 -6.19 -16.54 -1.88
N PHE A 12 -5.08 -17.04 -2.41
CA PHE A 12 -3.98 -16.15 -2.80
C PHE A 12 -4.38 -15.21 -3.94
N GLU A 13 -5.23 -15.65 -4.86
CA GLU A 13 -5.76 -14.79 -5.93
C GLU A 13 -6.68 -13.71 -5.37
N GLN A 14 -7.49 -14.05 -4.38
CA GLN A 14 -8.35 -13.07 -3.71
C GLN A 14 -7.51 -11.98 -3.03
N LEU A 15 -6.45 -12.36 -2.32
CA LEU A 15 -5.55 -11.41 -1.66
C LEU A 15 -4.87 -10.50 -2.69
N ARG A 16 -4.35 -11.09 -3.75
CA ARG A 16 -3.68 -10.34 -4.83
C ARG A 16 -4.62 -9.33 -5.45
N THR A 17 -5.82 -9.75 -5.81
CA THR A 17 -6.85 -8.89 -6.41
C THR A 17 -7.23 -7.74 -5.47
N GLN A 18 -7.42 -8.02 -4.19
CA GLN A 18 -7.80 -6.99 -3.21
C GLN A 18 -6.72 -5.93 -3.04
N VAL A 19 -5.44 -6.32 -3.04
CA VAL A 19 -4.34 -5.36 -2.98
C VAL A 19 -4.32 -4.48 -4.24
N ILE A 20 -4.42 -5.10 -5.42
CA ILE A 20 -4.42 -4.36 -6.69
C ILE A 20 -5.58 -3.35 -6.74
N GLU A 21 -6.77 -3.77 -6.36
CA GLU A 21 -7.94 -2.87 -6.34
C GLU A 21 -7.76 -1.72 -5.36
N ALA A 22 -7.24 -1.99 -4.16
CA ALA A 22 -6.99 -0.97 -3.16
C ALA A 22 -5.94 0.05 -3.60
N VAL A 23 -4.92 -0.38 -4.34
CA VAL A 23 -3.91 0.51 -4.92
C VAL A 23 -4.54 1.37 -6.02
N ARG A 24 -5.36 0.77 -6.88
CA ARG A 24 -6.01 1.49 -7.99
C ARG A 24 -6.99 2.56 -7.51
N ASP A 25 -7.75 2.27 -6.47
CA ASP A 25 -8.77 3.21 -5.99
C ASP A 25 -8.26 4.17 -4.90
N GLY A 26 -6.97 4.12 -4.59
CA GLY A 26 -6.33 5.04 -3.66
C GLY A 26 -6.48 4.69 -2.19
N ARG A 27 -7.10 3.55 -1.84
CA ARG A 27 -7.16 3.11 -0.43
C ARG A 27 -5.79 2.74 0.11
N LEU A 28 -4.89 2.28 -0.75
CA LEU A 28 -3.49 2.02 -0.42
C LEU A 28 -2.61 2.97 -1.23
N ALA A 29 -2.09 3.97 -0.56
CA ALA A 29 -1.20 4.97 -1.18
C ALA A 29 0.22 4.41 -1.37
N THR A 30 0.99 5.07 -2.22
CA THR A 30 2.44 4.80 -2.35
C THR A 30 3.10 4.85 -0.99
N TRP A 31 3.94 3.87 -0.70
CA TRP A 31 4.65 3.64 0.55
C TRP A 31 3.76 3.24 1.74
N ALA A 32 2.47 2.98 1.51
CA ALA A 32 1.64 2.36 2.56
C ALA A 32 2.26 1.01 2.93
N LYS A 33 2.41 0.75 4.22
CA LYS A 33 2.97 -0.49 4.73
C LYS A 33 1.91 -1.58 4.76
N LEU A 34 2.24 -2.72 4.19
CA LEU A 34 1.38 -3.90 4.24
C LEU A 34 1.64 -4.70 5.52
N PRO A 35 0.65 -5.48 5.99
CA PRO A 35 0.88 -6.40 7.10
C PRO A 35 1.99 -7.39 6.76
N THR A 36 2.67 -7.90 7.78
CA THR A 36 3.63 -8.99 7.57
C THR A 36 2.88 -10.24 7.10
N VAL A 37 3.58 -11.13 6.42
CA VAL A 37 3.01 -12.40 5.97
C VAL A 37 2.38 -13.15 7.14
N ARG A 38 3.10 -13.29 8.24
CA ARG A 38 2.63 -14.00 9.43
C ARG A 38 1.45 -13.29 10.08
N GLY A 39 1.53 -11.97 10.22
CA GLY A 39 0.46 -11.17 10.80
C GLY A 39 -0.84 -11.27 10.02
N LEU A 40 -0.78 -11.17 8.70
CA LEU A 40 -1.96 -11.28 7.86
C LEU A 40 -2.53 -12.70 7.86
N ALA A 41 -1.66 -13.72 7.82
CA ALA A 41 -2.09 -15.11 7.90
C ALA A 41 -2.84 -15.39 9.21
N ASP A 42 -2.33 -14.88 10.33
CA ASP A 42 -2.99 -15.02 11.62
C ASP A 42 -4.34 -14.30 11.67
N GLU A 43 -4.39 -13.07 11.16
CA GLU A 43 -5.61 -12.26 11.11
C GLU A 43 -6.72 -12.95 10.30
N LEU A 44 -6.36 -13.55 9.16
CA LEU A 44 -7.32 -14.16 8.25
C LEU A 44 -7.55 -15.65 8.52
N GLY A 45 -6.77 -16.27 9.39
CA GLY A 45 -6.88 -17.70 9.69
C GLY A 45 -6.48 -18.58 8.52
N ILE A 46 -5.46 -18.17 7.74
CA ILE A 46 -5.00 -18.91 6.57
C ILE A 46 -3.51 -19.25 6.72
N ALA A 47 -3.02 -20.15 5.85
CA ALA A 47 -1.63 -20.57 5.90
C ALA A 47 -0.68 -19.43 5.49
N PRO A 48 0.43 -19.25 6.21
CA PRO A 48 1.43 -18.23 5.82
C PRO A 48 1.93 -18.37 4.39
N ASN A 49 2.08 -19.59 3.89
CA ASN A 49 2.52 -19.81 2.50
C ASN A 49 1.54 -19.23 1.47
N THR A 50 0.25 -19.19 1.78
CA THR A 50 -0.76 -18.59 0.91
C THR A 50 -0.55 -17.07 0.79
N VAL A 51 -0.33 -16.41 1.92
CA VAL A 51 0.00 -14.97 1.94
C VAL A 51 1.32 -14.71 1.23
N ALA A 52 2.34 -15.51 1.52
CA ALA A 52 3.65 -15.37 0.90
C ALA A 52 3.58 -15.49 -0.62
N LYS A 53 2.76 -16.41 -1.14
CA LYS A 53 2.56 -16.59 -2.58
C LYS A 53 1.92 -15.35 -3.21
N ALA A 54 0.88 -14.81 -2.58
CA ALA A 54 0.23 -13.59 -3.05
C ALA A 54 1.22 -12.42 -3.08
N TYR A 55 2.01 -12.25 -2.03
CA TYR A 55 2.99 -11.17 -1.95
C TYR A 55 4.10 -11.32 -2.99
N ARG A 56 4.59 -12.54 -3.23
CA ARG A 56 5.60 -12.76 -4.29
C ARG A 56 5.08 -12.37 -5.67
N LEU A 57 3.84 -12.71 -5.98
CA LEU A 57 3.24 -12.35 -7.26
C LEU A 57 3.08 -10.83 -7.40
N LEU A 58 2.62 -10.17 -6.33
CA LEU A 58 2.49 -8.70 -6.31
C LEU A 58 3.85 -8.02 -6.47
N GLU A 59 4.89 -8.56 -5.83
CA GLU A 59 6.26 -8.03 -5.93
C GLU A 59 6.82 -8.21 -7.34
N THR A 60 6.61 -9.39 -7.93
CA THR A 60 7.02 -9.67 -9.31
C THR A 60 6.35 -8.70 -10.29
N ASP A 61 5.09 -8.36 -10.06
CA ASP A 61 4.34 -7.42 -10.89
C ASP A 61 4.63 -5.95 -10.58
N GLY A 62 5.50 -5.67 -9.61
CA GLY A 62 5.88 -4.32 -9.25
C GLY A 62 4.84 -3.54 -8.47
N VAL A 63 3.83 -4.19 -7.92
CA VAL A 63 2.78 -3.55 -7.12
C VAL A 63 3.25 -3.24 -5.72
N ILE A 64 4.07 -4.10 -5.15
CA ILE A 64 4.65 -3.93 -3.81
C ILE A 64 6.16 -4.17 -3.86
N GLU A 65 6.86 -3.72 -2.82
CA GLU A 65 8.28 -3.96 -2.67
C GLU A 65 8.64 -4.22 -1.23
N THR A 66 9.60 -5.12 -1.03
CA THR A 66 10.14 -5.43 0.29
C THR A 66 11.39 -4.60 0.53
N ARG A 67 11.47 -3.98 1.70
CA ARG A 67 12.61 -3.15 2.11
C ARG A 67 13.28 -3.72 3.35
N GLY A 68 13.75 -4.95 3.21
CA GLY A 68 14.45 -5.66 4.28
C GLY A 68 13.65 -5.67 5.58
N ARG A 69 14.27 -5.25 6.68
CA ARG A 69 13.64 -5.26 8.01
C ARG A 69 12.55 -4.19 8.16
N ALA A 70 12.52 -3.20 7.30
CA ALA A 70 11.50 -2.14 7.37
C ALA A 70 10.11 -2.67 7.01
N GLY A 71 10.03 -3.71 6.18
CA GLY A 71 8.77 -4.35 5.82
C GLY A 71 8.47 -4.30 4.34
N THR A 72 7.21 -4.50 4.02
CA THR A 72 6.69 -4.51 2.65
C THR A 72 5.77 -3.32 2.43
N PHE A 73 5.96 -2.64 1.32
CA PHE A 73 5.29 -1.37 1.03
C PHE A 73 4.70 -1.36 -0.37
N VAL A 74 3.68 -0.54 -0.56
CA VAL A 74 3.10 -0.29 -1.88
C VAL A 74 4.10 0.52 -2.71
N SER A 75 4.39 0.05 -3.92
CA SER A 75 5.29 0.73 -4.85
C SER A 75 4.59 1.88 -5.56
N ALA A 76 5.36 2.87 -6.02
CA ALA A 76 4.84 3.86 -6.96
C ALA A 76 4.49 3.16 -8.28
N HIS A 77 3.44 3.60 -8.95
CA HIS A 77 2.91 2.93 -10.14
C HIS A 77 2.53 3.93 -11.24
N GLY A 78 2.26 3.41 -12.43
CA GLY A 78 1.92 4.22 -13.58
C GLY A 78 3.16 4.68 -14.36
N ASP A 79 3.04 5.73 -15.16
CA ASP A 79 4.15 6.28 -15.93
C ASP A 79 5.14 7.07 -15.04
N ALA A 80 6.21 7.59 -15.64
CA ALA A 80 7.26 8.26 -14.89
C ALA A 80 6.75 9.50 -14.14
N ILE A 81 5.84 10.26 -14.73
CA ILE A 81 5.26 11.45 -14.10
C ILE A 81 4.37 11.04 -12.92
N ASP A 82 3.50 10.05 -13.12
CA ASP A 82 2.62 9.53 -12.06
C ASP A 82 3.44 9.02 -10.87
N ARG A 83 4.49 8.24 -11.14
CA ARG A 83 5.36 7.72 -10.07
C ARG A 83 6.04 8.85 -9.30
N GLN A 84 6.55 9.87 -9.99
CA GLN A 84 7.20 11.00 -9.33
C GLN A 84 6.22 11.81 -8.49
N ALA A 85 5.01 12.01 -8.96
CA ALA A 85 3.96 12.70 -8.20
C ALA A 85 3.59 11.92 -6.93
N GLN A 86 3.46 10.60 -7.03
CA GLN A 86 3.17 9.74 -5.88
C GLN A 86 4.29 9.79 -4.84
N LEU A 87 5.55 9.74 -5.29
CA LEU A 87 6.71 9.83 -4.41
C LEU A 87 6.77 11.19 -3.70
N ALA A 88 6.47 12.27 -4.40
CA ALA A 88 6.41 13.60 -3.80
C ALA A 88 5.31 13.68 -2.73
N ALA A 89 4.14 13.10 -3.00
CA ALA A 89 3.05 13.07 -2.03
C ALA A 89 3.45 12.26 -0.78
N ALA A 90 4.11 11.11 -0.96
CA ALA A 90 4.58 10.30 0.15
C ALA A 90 5.62 11.04 1.00
N ALA A 91 6.55 11.75 0.36
CA ALA A 91 7.56 12.55 1.05
C ALA A 91 6.90 13.67 1.86
N TYR A 92 5.92 14.35 1.30
CA TYR A 92 5.14 15.37 2.00
C TYR A 92 4.45 14.79 3.24
N ALA A 93 3.78 13.65 3.09
CA ALA A 93 3.08 12.99 4.19
C ALA A 93 4.04 12.63 5.33
N ASP A 94 5.21 12.08 5.00
CA ASP A 94 6.22 11.73 6.01
C ASP A 94 6.70 12.97 6.77
N ARG A 95 6.98 14.06 6.05
CA ARG A 95 7.42 15.30 6.68
C ARG A 95 6.34 15.90 7.57
N ILE A 96 5.09 15.84 7.15
CA ILE A 96 3.94 16.32 7.91
C ILE A 96 3.79 15.53 9.22
N ARG A 97 3.97 14.22 9.20
CA ARG A 97 3.93 13.39 10.40
C ARG A 97 5.05 13.75 11.37
N ASP A 98 6.26 13.95 10.86
CA ASP A 98 7.42 14.34 11.67
C ASP A 98 7.20 15.68 12.37
N LEU A 99 6.52 16.61 11.72
CA LEU A 99 6.20 17.92 12.27
C LEU A 99 4.99 17.91 13.20
N GLY A 100 4.25 16.81 13.27
CA GLY A 100 3.06 16.70 14.10
C GLY A 100 1.87 17.49 13.57
N VAL A 101 1.86 17.79 12.27
CA VAL A 101 0.74 18.52 11.63
C VAL A 101 -0.39 17.52 11.35
N SER A 102 -1.63 17.93 11.63
CA SER A 102 -2.79 17.08 11.37
C SER A 102 -3.03 16.84 9.89
N PRO A 103 -3.65 15.71 9.50
CA PRO A 103 -4.00 15.49 8.10
C PRO A 103 -4.86 16.60 7.49
N GLU A 104 -5.81 17.13 8.25
CA GLU A 104 -6.68 18.22 7.82
C GLU A 104 -5.89 19.48 7.48
N ASP A 105 -4.98 19.87 8.36
CA ASP A 105 -4.11 21.03 8.15
C ASP A 105 -3.14 20.78 6.99
N ALA A 106 -2.62 19.57 6.87
CA ALA A 106 -1.72 19.20 5.77
C ALA A 106 -2.38 19.34 4.42
N VAL A 107 -3.64 18.90 4.30
CA VAL A 107 -4.41 19.06 3.05
C VAL A 107 -4.64 20.54 2.74
N ALA A 108 -5.01 21.34 3.73
CA ALA A 108 -5.21 22.78 3.56
C ALA A 108 -3.94 23.48 3.07
N LEU A 109 -2.78 23.12 3.62
CA LEU A 109 -1.50 23.70 3.25
C LEU A 109 -1.12 23.35 1.80
N VAL A 110 -1.30 22.10 1.39
CA VAL A 110 -0.95 21.69 0.02
C VAL A 110 -1.92 22.28 -1.00
N GLU A 111 -3.19 22.39 -0.66
CA GLU A 111 -4.16 23.07 -1.53
C GLU A 111 -3.79 24.53 -1.77
N ALA A 112 -3.41 25.24 -0.70
CA ALA A 112 -2.96 26.62 -0.80
C ALA A 112 -1.70 26.73 -1.69
N ALA A 113 -0.75 25.82 -1.52
CA ALA A 113 0.47 25.80 -2.32
C ALA A 113 0.17 25.58 -3.81
N LEU A 114 -0.77 24.71 -4.12
CA LEU A 114 -1.14 24.40 -5.51
C LEU A 114 -1.87 25.57 -6.19
N ARG A 115 -2.51 26.43 -5.41
CA ARG A 115 -3.21 27.62 -5.93
C ARG A 115 -2.31 28.84 -6.06
N ALA A 116 -1.12 28.78 -5.50
CA ALA A 116 -0.18 29.90 -5.51
C ALA A 116 0.35 30.20 -6.92
#